data_acb7ca307cb02f4ad9b879209f9796d5
#
_entry.id   acb7ca307cb02f4ad9b879209f9796d5
#
_cell.length_a   1.000
_cell.length_b   1.000
_cell.length_c   1.000
_cell.angle_alpha   90.00
_cell.angle_beta   90.00
_cell.angle_gamma   90.00
#
_symmetry.space_group_name_H-M   'P 1'
#
loop_
_entity.id
_entity.type
_entity.pdbx_description
1 polymer ?
#
loop_
_entity_poly.entity_id
_entity_poly.type
_entity_poly.pdbx_seq_one_letter_code
_entity_poly.pdbx_strand_id
1 'polypeptide(L)'
;TGDLHNSFAIKITDKVWEFASGPHNSNNHWASDEGDRPPNGPFKYGPREVDIRWSTYFRSDIPRGKLLHPTYCVVQINNVFNNPRNLTDTRWVAFPKPQVIFQYYDGRTGRLRYAESILSP
;
A
#
# COMPACT_ATOMS: atom_id res chain seq x y z
N THR A 1 5.13 -2.16 -7.52
CA THR A 1 4.89 -2.39 -8.94
C THR A 1 4.51 -1.09 -9.64
N GLY A 2 4.92 -0.93 -10.88
CA GLY A 2 4.54 0.17 -11.77
C GLY A 2 3.56 -0.33 -12.84
N ASP A 3 3.31 0.49 -13.86
CA ASP A 3 2.46 0.20 -15.03
C ASP A 3 0.94 0.23 -14.75
N LEU A 4 0.47 -0.31 -13.66
CA LEU A 4 -0.92 -0.19 -13.26
C LEU A 4 -1.25 1.25 -12.85
N HIS A 5 -2.34 1.79 -13.38
CA HIS A 5 -2.74 3.17 -13.14
C HIS A 5 -3.56 3.34 -11.86
N ASN A 6 -3.41 2.47 -10.89
CA ASN A 6 -4.02 2.56 -9.56
C ASN A 6 -3.01 2.18 -8.48
N SER A 7 -3.20 2.75 -7.30
CA SER A 7 -2.48 2.33 -6.11
C SER A 7 -3.30 1.30 -5.36
N PHE A 8 -2.64 0.32 -4.78
CA PHE A 8 -3.33 -0.71 -4.01
C PHE A 8 -2.41 -1.43 -3.02
N ALA A 9 -3.05 -2.05 -2.04
CA ALA A 9 -2.46 -2.99 -1.11
C ALA A 9 -3.29 -4.28 -1.13
N ILE A 10 -2.68 -5.39 -1.50
CA ILE A 10 -3.34 -6.69 -1.64
C ILE A 10 -2.61 -7.73 -0.79
N LYS A 11 -3.35 -8.43 0.06
CA LYS A 11 -2.89 -9.61 0.75
C LYS A 11 -3.16 -10.83 -0.13
N ILE A 12 -2.11 -11.43 -0.68
CA ILE A 12 -2.21 -12.61 -1.56
C ILE A 12 -2.27 -13.90 -0.73
N THR A 13 -1.41 -13.97 0.29
CA THR A 13 -1.41 -15.04 1.32
C THR A 13 -1.02 -14.43 2.66
N ASP A 14 -0.94 -15.22 3.71
CA ASP A 14 -0.46 -14.74 5.02
C ASP A 14 1.00 -14.26 4.99
N LYS A 15 1.77 -14.66 3.97
CA LYS A 15 3.19 -14.34 3.83
C LYS A 15 3.53 -13.51 2.60
N VAL A 16 2.58 -13.33 1.69
CA VAL A 16 2.82 -12.64 0.41
C VAL A 16 1.85 -11.50 0.26
N TRP A 17 2.39 -10.31 0.04
CA TRP A 17 1.66 -9.08 -0.17
C TRP A 17 2.13 -8.38 -1.43
N GLU A 18 1.25 -7.64 -2.05
CA GLU A 18 1.58 -6.75 -3.17
C GLU A 18 1.16 -5.33 -2.82
N PHE A 19 2.10 -4.41 -2.98
CA PHE A 19 1.88 -2.97 -2.81
C PHE A 19 2.26 -2.26 -4.10
N ALA A 20 1.32 -1.53 -4.65
CA ALA A 20 1.55 -0.72 -5.85
C ALA A 20 1.30 0.75 -5.55
N SER A 21 2.20 1.59 -6.02
CA SER A 21 2.02 3.02 -6.08
C SER A 21 1.68 3.39 -7.53
N GLY A 22 0.51 3.93 -7.73
CA GLY A 22 0.00 4.27 -9.07
C GLY A 22 0.68 5.47 -9.70
N PRO A 23 0.10 6.05 -10.72
CA PRO A 23 0.72 7.11 -11.49
C PRO A 23 0.91 8.40 -10.67
N HIS A 24 2.02 9.09 -10.91
CA HIS A 24 2.31 10.37 -10.29
C HIS A 24 1.87 11.56 -11.18
N ASN A 25 1.80 11.36 -12.47
CA ASN A 25 1.57 12.42 -13.47
C ASN A 25 0.55 12.08 -14.55
N SER A 26 -0.21 11.00 -14.39
CA SER A 26 -1.28 10.61 -15.30
C SER A 26 -2.54 10.23 -14.53
N ASN A 27 -3.64 10.05 -15.26
CA ASN A 27 -4.91 9.64 -14.65
C ASN A 27 -4.86 8.19 -14.19
N ASN A 28 -5.59 7.90 -13.11
CA ASN A 28 -5.93 6.55 -12.76
C ASN A 28 -6.86 5.94 -13.81
N HIS A 29 -6.92 4.62 -13.88
CA HIS A 29 -7.84 3.90 -14.75
C HIS A 29 -9.17 3.62 -14.02
N TRP A 30 -10.24 3.39 -14.78
CA TRP A 30 -11.45 2.80 -14.24
C TRP A 30 -11.20 1.35 -13.79
N ALA A 31 -11.98 0.87 -12.84
CA ALA A 31 -11.93 -0.52 -12.41
C ALA A 31 -12.15 -1.49 -13.59
N SER A 32 -13.03 -1.16 -14.52
CA SER A 32 -13.30 -1.93 -15.74
C SER A 32 -12.09 -2.06 -16.67
N ASP A 33 -11.20 -1.09 -16.67
CA ASP A 33 -9.97 -1.14 -17.48
C ASP A 33 -8.91 -2.08 -16.86
N GLU A 34 -9.07 -2.45 -15.59
CA GLU A 34 -8.12 -3.27 -14.84
C GLU A 34 -8.77 -4.51 -14.18
N GLY A 35 -9.75 -5.10 -14.86
CA GLY A 35 -10.35 -6.38 -14.48
C GLY A 35 -11.45 -6.32 -13.45
N ASP A 36 -12.15 -5.19 -13.33
CA ASP A 36 -13.32 -5.00 -12.45
C ASP A 36 -13.08 -5.35 -10.97
N ARG A 37 -11.86 -5.16 -10.50
CA ARG A 37 -11.53 -5.43 -9.10
C ARG A 37 -12.32 -4.52 -8.17
N PRO A 38 -12.81 -5.02 -7.04
CA PRO A 38 -13.46 -4.18 -6.05
C PRO A 38 -12.44 -3.23 -5.39
N PRO A 39 -12.87 -2.11 -4.81
CA PRO A 39 -11.96 -1.18 -4.12
C PRO A 39 -11.33 -1.80 -2.86
N ASN A 40 -11.99 -2.78 -2.25
CA ASN A 40 -11.51 -3.55 -1.10
C ASN A 40 -12.29 -4.87 -0.99
N GLY A 41 -11.80 -5.75 -0.12
CA GLY A 41 -12.42 -7.04 0.18
C GLY A 41 -11.90 -8.20 -0.66
N PRO A 42 -12.51 -9.38 -0.49
CA PRO A 42 -12.09 -10.60 -1.19
C PRO A 42 -12.34 -10.49 -2.68
N PHE A 43 -11.39 -10.99 -3.45
CA PHE A 43 -11.47 -11.03 -4.91
C PHE A 43 -10.86 -12.32 -5.43
N LYS A 44 -11.57 -13.02 -6.32
CA LYS A 44 -11.06 -14.22 -6.97
C LYS A 44 -10.26 -13.85 -8.21
N TYR A 45 -9.02 -14.32 -8.25
CA TYR A 45 -8.17 -14.24 -9.42
C TYR A 45 -7.76 -15.66 -9.85
N GLY A 46 -8.45 -16.19 -10.85
CA GLY A 46 -8.32 -17.59 -11.25
C GLY A 46 -8.70 -18.53 -10.10
N PRO A 47 -7.86 -19.53 -9.75
CA PRO A 47 -8.14 -20.45 -8.67
C PRO A 47 -7.85 -19.87 -7.27
N ARG A 48 -7.32 -18.65 -7.18
CA ARG A 48 -6.92 -18.02 -5.92
C ARG A 48 -7.90 -16.94 -5.50
N GLU A 49 -8.14 -16.86 -4.20
CA GLU A 49 -8.77 -15.71 -3.58
C GLU A 49 -7.69 -14.85 -2.92
N VAL A 50 -7.78 -13.55 -3.15
CA VAL A 50 -6.92 -12.54 -2.55
C VAL A 50 -7.77 -11.55 -1.78
N ASP A 51 -7.18 -10.83 -0.82
CA ASP A 51 -7.86 -9.79 -0.05
C ASP A 51 -7.29 -8.42 -0.42
N ILE A 52 -8.11 -7.59 -1.09
CA ILE A 52 -7.76 -6.22 -1.39
C ILE A 52 -8.01 -5.39 -0.13
N ARG A 53 -6.92 -4.98 0.50
CA ARG A 53 -6.97 -4.22 1.74
C ARG A 53 -7.33 -2.76 1.51
N TRP A 54 -6.87 -2.22 0.41
CA TRP A 54 -7.11 -0.84 -0.01
C TRP A 54 -6.72 -0.66 -1.47
N SER A 55 -7.42 0.25 -2.16
CA SER A 55 -7.05 0.66 -3.51
C SER A 55 -7.63 2.02 -3.88
N THR A 56 -7.07 2.59 -4.95
CA THR A 56 -7.63 3.76 -5.63
C THR A 56 -8.45 3.39 -6.86
N TYR A 57 -8.96 2.17 -6.94
CA TYR A 57 -9.84 1.77 -8.04
C TYR A 57 -11.07 2.66 -8.09
N PHE A 58 -11.29 3.25 -9.25
CA PHE A 58 -12.43 4.10 -9.50
C PHE A 58 -13.53 3.31 -10.22
N ARG A 59 -14.76 3.64 -9.90
CA ARG A 59 -15.92 3.11 -10.59
C ARG A 59 -15.98 3.68 -12.01
N SER A 60 -16.51 2.90 -12.94
CA SER A 60 -16.64 3.29 -14.36
C SER A 60 -17.59 4.46 -14.62
N ASP A 61 -18.42 4.85 -13.65
CA ASP A 61 -19.31 6.02 -13.73
C ASP A 61 -18.62 7.36 -13.39
N ILE A 62 -17.36 7.33 -12.94
CA ILE A 62 -16.60 8.55 -12.65
C ILE A 62 -16.00 9.08 -13.96
N PRO A 63 -16.23 10.37 -14.33
CA PRO A 63 -15.63 10.95 -15.51
C PRO A 63 -14.10 10.85 -15.52
N ARG A 64 -13.50 10.51 -16.66
CA ARG A 64 -12.02 10.33 -16.78
C ARG A 64 -11.24 11.54 -16.30
N GLY A 65 -11.70 12.75 -16.55
CA GLY A 65 -11.03 13.97 -16.07
C GLY A 65 -10.99 14.12 -14.54
N LYS A 66 -11.78 13.33 -13.80
CA LYS A 66 -11.77 13.28 -12.33
C LYS A 66 -10.95 12.14 -11.74
N LEU A 67 -10.34 11.31 -12.59
CA LEU A 67 -9.53 10.17 -12.16
C LEU A 67 -8.09 10.54 -11.78
N LEU A 68 -7.79 11.82 -11.62
CA LEU A 68 -6.47 12.29 -11.22
C LEU A 68 -6.28 12.11 -9.70
N HIS A 69 -5.62 11.02 -9.33
CA HIS A 69 -5.39 10.67 -7.93
C HIS A 69 -3.98 10.16 -7.70
N PRO A 70 -2.97 11.07 -7.81
CA PRO A 70 -1.59 10.67 -7.58
C PRO A 70 -1.39 10.26 -6.11
N THR A 71 -0.66 9.18 -5.89
CA THR A 71 -0.28 8.73 -4.57
C THR A 71 1.20 8.38 -4.54
N TYR A 72 1.80 8.45 -3.35
CA TYR A 72 3.12 7.89 -3.10
C TYR A 72 3.08 7.02 -1.85
N CYS A 73 3.97 6.05 -1.80
CA CYS A 73 4.08 5.14 -0.67
C CYS A 73 5.40 5.34 0.05
N VAL A 74 5.34 5.51 1.35
CA VAL A 74 6.51 5.50 2.24
C VAL A 74 6.54 4.14 2.94
N VAL A 75 7.67 3.46 2.83
CA VAL A 75 7.89 2.18 3.50
C VAL A 75 8.78 2.42 4.72
N GLN A 76 8.25 2.15 5.90
CA GLN A 76 8.97 2.24 7.16
C GLN A 76 9.29 0.85 7.67
N ILE A 77 10.55 0.61 7.99
CA ILE A 77 11.00 -0.66 8.56
C ILE A 77 11.43 -0.42 10.00
N ASN A 78 10.72 -1.06 10.94
CA ASN A 78 11.01 -1.03 12.36
C ASN A 78 11.65 -2.35 12.79
N ASN A 79 12.95 -2.39 12.74
CA ASN A 79 13.77 -3.55 13.04
C ASN A 79 14.58 -3.35 14.32
N VAL A 80 15.24 -2.20 14.42
CA VAL A 80 16.02 -1.80 15.57
C VAL A 80 15.72 -0.34 15.92
N PHE A 81 15.89 0.02 17.16
CA PHE A 81 15.86 1.43 17.57
C PHE A 81 17.12 1.79 18.36
N ASN A 82 17.48 3.06 18.30
CA ASN A 82 18.56 3.62 19.09
C ASN A 82 18.03 4.10 20.44
N ASN A 83 18.52 3.53 21.53
CA ASN A 83 18.26 4.05 22.87
C ASN A 83 19.31 5.12 23.22
N PRO A 84 19.02 6.42 23.10
CA PRO A 84 19.99 7.49 23.32
C PRO A 84 20.47 7.61 24.77
N ARG A 85 19.78 6.96 25.71
CA ARG A 85 20.16 6.93 27.12
C ARG A 85 21.25 5.89 27.44
N ASN A 86 21.47 4.97 26.52
CA ASN A 86 22.51 3.94 26.65
C ASN A 86 23.68 4.27 25.72
N LEU A 87 24.80 4.67 26.31
CA LEU A 87 26.01 5.09 25.59
C LEU A 87 26.98 3.93 25.28
N THR A 88 26.57 2.71 25.58
CA THR A 88 27.36 1.49 25.28
C THR A 88 26.95 0.90 23.93
N ASP A 89 27.56 -0.19 23.52
CA ASP A 89 27.25 -0.94 22.29
C ASP A 89 25.83 -1.49 22.29
N THR A 90 25.17 -1.58 23.46
CA THR A 90 23.79 -2.04 23.62
C THR A 90 22.75 -0.94 23.38
N ARG A 91 23.13 0.25 22.96
CA ARG A 91 22.17 1.32 22.63
C ARG A 91 21.25 0.97 21.46
N TRP A 92 21.69 0.10 20.56
CA TRP A 92 20.88 -0.42 19.47
C TRP A 92 20.12 -1.65 19.94
N VAL A 93 18.81 -1.52 20.00
CA VAL A 93 17.93 -2.55 20.53
C VAL A 93 17.01 -3.03 19.42
N ALA A 94 16.88 -4.35 19.26
CA ALA A 94 15.96 -4.95 18.32
C ALA A 94 14.51 -4.80 18.82
N PHE A 95 13.60 -4.55 17.88
CA PHE A 95 12.16 -4.66 18.18
C PHE A 95 11.83 -6.12 18.50
N PRO A 96 11.02 -6.39 19.53
CA PRO A 96 10.58 -7.77 19.84
C PRO A 96 9.86 -8.44 18.68
N LYS A 97 9.11 -7.64 17.92
CA LYS A 97 8.46 -8.04 16.66
C LYS A 97 8.78 -7.01 15.59
N PRO A 98 9.78 -7.25 14.75
CA PRO A 98 10.05 -6.40 13.60
C PRO A 98 8.81 -6.23 12.73
N GLN A 99 8.65 -5.03 12.17
CA GLN A 99 7.48 -4.71 11.34
C GLN A 99 7.88 -3.88 10.14
N VAL A 100 7.07 -4.00 9.09
CA VAL A 100 7.12 -3.12 7.92
C VAL A 100 5.79 -2.40 7.82
N ILE A 101 5.82 -1.09 7.67
CA ILE A 101 4.63 -0.25 7.51
C ILE A 101 4.66 0.37 6.13
N PHE A 102 3.61 0.12 5.34
CA PHE A 102 3.38 0.78 4.06
C PHE A 102 2.37 1.91 4.27
N GLN A 103 2.78 3.14 3.96
CA GLN A 103 1.99 4.35 4.19
C GLN A 103 1.75 5.05 2.86
N TYR A 104 0.48 5.11 2.44
CA TYR A 104 0.05 5.76 1.21
C TYR A 104 -0.45 7.17 1.48
N TYR A 105 0.12 8.11 0.79
CA TYR A 105 -0.20 9.53 0.90
C TYR A 105 -0.77 10.07 -0.40
N ASP A 106 -1.72 10.99 -0.26
CA ASP A 106 -2.20 11.78 -1.38
C ASP A 106 -1.07 12.66 -1.92
N GLY A 107 -0.77 12.52 -3.22
CA GLY A 107 0.34 13.24 -3.85
C GLY A 107 0.12 14.75 -4.02
N ARG A 108 -1.11 15.23 -3.83
CA ARG A 108 -1.46 16.66 -3.95
C ARG A 108 -1.49 17.37 -2.60
N THR A 109 -1.99 16.68 -1.57
CA THR A 109 -2.22 17.26 -0.25
C THR A 109 -1.24 16.79 0.81
N GLY A 110 -0.51 15.69 0.55
CA GLY A 110 0.35 15.05 1.53
C GLY A 110 -0.40 14.33 2.66
N ARG A 111 -1.73 14.20 2.56
CA ARG A 111 -2.53 13.53 3.59
C ARG A 111 -2.37 12.02 3.51
N LEU A 112 -2.23 11.37 4.67
CA LEU A 112 -2.27 9.92 4.77
C LEU A 112 -3.64 9.39 4.33
N ARG A 113 -3.62 8.42 3.42
CA ARG A 113 -4.82 7.76 2.86
C ARG A 113 -5.03 6.38 3.45
N TYR A 114 -3.94 5.64 3.60
CA TYR A 114 -3.97 4.28 4.08
C TYR A 114 -2.61 3.89 4.66
N ALA A 115 -2.62 3.06 5.68
CA ALA A 115 -1.42 2.42 6.19
C ALA A 115 -1.69 0.96 6.51
N GLU A 116 -0.75 0.09 6.13
CA GLU A 116 -0.77 -1.33 6.49
C GLU A 116 0.50 -1.65 7.26
N SER A 117 0.34 -2.26 8.42
CA SER A 117 1.45 -2.74 9.24
C SER A 117 1.50 -4.27 9.17
N ILE A 118 2.66 -4.78 8.75
CA ILE A 118 2.92 -6.22 8.69
C ILE A 118 3.96 -6.54 9.76
N LEU A 119 3.56 -7.36 10.72
CA LEU A 119 4.43 -7.83 11.79
C LEU A 119 5.15 -9.12 11.38
N SER A 120 6.37 -9.27 11.86
CA SER A 120 7.05 -10.57 11.83
C SER A 120 6.21 -11.62 12.58
N PRO A 121 6.09 -12.82 12.04
CA PRO A 121 5.39 -13.91 12.71
C PRO A 121 6.03 -14.30 14.04
#